data_9d7098a1805c1aa2113e1894a5d3dca9
#
_entry.id   9d7098a1805c1aa2113e1894a5d3dca9
#
_cell.length_a   1.000
_cell.length_b   1.000
_cell.length_c   1.000
_cell.angle_alpha   90.00
_cell.angle_beta   90.00
_cell.angle_gamma   90.00
#
_symmetry.space_group_name_H-M   'P 1'
#
loop_
_entity.id
_entity.type
_entity.pdbx_description
1 polymer ?
#
loop_
_entity_poly.entity_id
_entity_poly.type
_entity_poly.pdbx_seq_one_letter_code
_entity_poly.pdbx_strand_id
1 'polypeptide(L)'
;MATKVMGMEKESLILGRFKKPFDIKELPKFPGYAAMIGPGIVWAGLSQGSGELIWWPYMVAKYGVFFLSWLIFYASLQYWINLEIARYTMATGEGIFEGFHRVHRIYGWAMFIMSMIVMLWVGGYVSSGATALAALTKFPAGWDAAGQTRFWAEVAIIVIWIIFILGPVAYKVVEYVEILAAFISFGGMLIAVLLSPAVAKVAGEYFPALIPWYASGFNMLPQNFDAKDMNIFITLIAYTGAGGFWNLLYSYWVRDKNAAMAAHIGRVTSPITGEPEPIPGVGVAFTASPEAHEEWKKWMTWQWIENLIGVVMNTLTIVLTTLLTYAILRPEYLATGKLPSGFKLVVYQAEWFGHLWGDVGRGILYIVGFFFLVDAYITALDGAGRTVASNLYTVPGIPERVEYRKIYYWVVTIFTVIGMITVLLEQPGVLVLLTGVTNMLIMVIFTWVFFYQNFVLLPKIHPAGKIVRPSWIVLIFLLISAIFFTYSFALYLDVTF
;
A
#
# COMPACT_ATOMS: atom_id res chain seq x y z
N MET A 1 -17.12 47.75 -5.69
CA MET A 1 -16.78 46.30 -5.51
C MET A 1 -15.33 45.96 -5.89
N ALA A 2 -14.44 46.93 -6.05
CA ALA A 2 -13.07 46.72 -6.51
C ALA A 2 -11.99 46.92 -5.43
N THR A 3 -12.35 47.03 -4.15
CA THR A 3 -11.40 47.43 -3.08
C THR A 3 -11.15 46.36 -2.02
N LYS A 4 -11.52 45.09 -2.27
CA LYS A 4 -11.30 43.99 -1.32
C LYS A 4 -10.32 42.87 -1.82
N VAL A 5 -9.56 43.15 -2.89
CA VAL A 5 -8.58 42.24 -3.46
C VAL A 5 -7.12 42.59 -3.15
N MET A 6 -6.89 43.69 -2.42
CA MET A 6 -5.54 44.10 -2.03
C MET A 6 -5.24 43.71 -0.58
N GLY A 7 -4.91 42.44 -0.33
CA GLY A 7 -4.53 41.98 1.00
C GLY A 7 -4.21 40.48 1.10
N MET A 8 -4.25 39.74 0.01
CA MET A 8 -3.68 38.39 0.00
C MET A 8 -2.17 38.51 -0.14
N GLU A 9 -1.45 38.46 0.99
CA GLU A 9 -0.03 38.11 0.97
C GLU A 9 0.14 36.92 0.01
N LYS A 10 1.04 37.08 -0.97
CA LYS A 10 1.36 35.95 -1.88
C LYS A 10 1.78 34.76 -1.02
N GLU A 11 0.88 33.79 -0.84
CA GLU A 11 1.17 32.61 -0.08
C GLU A 11 2.37 31.90 -0.71
N SER A 12 3.46 31.77 0.04
CA SER A 12 4.66 31.11 -0.46
C SER A 12 4.36 29.65 -0.78
N LEU A 13 4.80 29.16 -1.95
CA LEU A 13 4.66 27.77 -2.34
C LEU A 13 5.57 26.81 -1.56
N ILE A 14 6.61 27.35 -0.94
CA ILE A 14 7.66 26.55 -0.27
C ILE A 14 7.63 26.80 1.23
N LEU A 15 7.51 28.06 1.67
CA LEU A 15 7.56 28.43 3.08
C LEU A 15 6.17 28.53 3.70
N GLY A 16 6.09 28.28 5.01
CA GLY A 16 4.84 28.36 5.76
C GLY A 16 3.97 27.12 5.62
N ARG A 17 2.66 27.31 5.72
CA ARG A 17 1.64 26.26 5.75
C ARG A 17 0.56 26.50 4.71
N PHE A 18 -0.10 25.43 4.26
CA PHE A 18 -1.36 25.52 3.54
C PHE A 18 -2.46 25.98 4.52
N LYS A 19 -2.92 27.23 4.40
CA LYS A 19 -3.79 27.89 5.39
C LYS A 19 -5.24 28.08 4.94
N LYS A 20 -5.63 27.61 3.75
CA LYS A 20 -7.01 27.74 3.29
C LYS A 20 -7.97 27.16 4.35
N PRO A 21 -8.99 27.92 4.82
CA PRO A 21 -9.96 27.42 5.79
C PRO A 21 -10.79 26.29 5.17
N PHE A 22 -11.29 25.41 6.02
CA PHE A 22 -12.24 24.36 5.59
C PHE A 22 -13.60 25.00 5.27
N ASP A 23 -14.27 24.45 4.26
CA ASP A 23 -15.69 24.72 4.04
C ASP A 23 -16.51 23.96 5.08
N ILE A 24 -17.45 24.64 5.74
CA ILE A 24 -18.26 24.03 6.78
C ILE A 24 -19.45 23.31 6.16
N LYS A 25 -19.55 22.01 6.44
CA LYS A 25 -20.62 21.12 6.01
C LYS A 25 -21.13 20.28 7.17
N GLU A 26 -22.30 19.69 7.06
CA GLU A 26 -22.79 18.74 8.04
C GLU A 26 -22.04 17.41 7.92
N LEU A 27 -21.78 16.76 9.08
CA LEU A 27 -21.24 15.41 9.11
C LEU A 27 -22.29 14.43 8.57
N PRO A 28 -22.03 13.70 7.48
CA PRO A 28 -22.98 12.73 6.93
C PRO A 28 -23.33 11.64 7.94
N LYS A 29 -24.58 11.20 7.92
CA LYS A 29 -25.02 10.04 8.72
C LYS A 29 -24.32 8.78 8.23
N PHE A 30 -23.92 7.94 9.17
CA PHE A 30 -23.29 6.66 8.85
C PHE A 30 -24.28 5.71 8.15
N PRO A 31 -24.01 5.27 6.91
CA PRO A 31 -24.98 4.49 6.12
C PRO A 31 -25.04 3.00 6.50
N GLY A 32 -24.22 2.56 7.42
CA GLY A 32 -24.09 1.16 7.87
C GLY A 32 -22.87 0.45 7.32
N TYR A 33 -22.44 -0.61 8.02
CA TYR A 33 -21.17 -1.30 7.76
C TYR A 33 -21.12 -1.93 6.36
N ALA A 34 -22.17 -2.65 5.95
CA ALA A 34 -22.20 -3.35 4.66
C ALA A 34 -22.05 -2.42 3.44
N ALA A 35 -22.60 -1.20 3.52
CA ALA A 35 -22.49 -0.20 2.45
C ALA A 35 -21.07 0.37 2.31
N MET A 36 -20.27 0.26 3.37
CA MET A 36 -18.98 0.94 3.49
C MET A 36 -17.78 -0.01 3.38
N ILE A 37 -17.97 -1.31 3.16
CA ILE A 37 -16.86 -2.25 2.90
C ILE A 37 -16.16 -1.85 1.60
N GLY A 38 -14.83 -1.81 1.60
CA GLY A 38 -14.04 -1.58 0.38
C GLY A 38 -12.61 -1.10 0.64
N PRO A 39 -12.37 0.06 1.26
CA PRO A 39 -11.02 0.64 1.41
C PRO A 39 -9.99 -0.30 2.05
N GLY A 40 -10.40 -1.08 3.07
CA GLY A 40 -9.55 -2.06 3.72
C GLY A 40 -9.21 -3.24 2.79
N ILE A 41 -10.15 -3.67 1.94
CA ILE A 41 -9.89 -4.73 0.95
C ILE A 41 -8.93 -4.21 -0.13
N VAL A 42 -9.14 -2.98 -0.64
CA VAL A 42 -8.22 -2.35 -1.61
C VAL A 42 -6.83 -2.17 -1.01
N TRP A 43 -6.74 -1.77 0.27
CA TRP A 43 -5.46 -1.70 0.97
C TRP A 43 -4.81 -3.08 1.13
N ALA A 44 -5.60 -4.11 1.46
CA ALA A 44 -5.11 -5.48 1.56
C ALA A 44 -4.58 -5.98 0.20
N GLY A 45 -5.29 -5.69 -0.91
CA GLY A 45 -4.86 -6.03 -2.26
C GLY A 45 -3.52 -5.39 -2.59
N LEU A 46 -3.38 -4.06 -2.43
CA LEU A 46 -2.09 -3.39 -2.61
C LEU A 46 -0.99 -4.00 -1.73
N SER A 47 -1.33 -4.38 -0.49
CA SER A 47 -0.36 -5.00 0.43
C SER A 47 0.01 -6.42 0.00
N GLN A 48 -0.95 -7.18 -0.57
CA GLN A 48 -0.74 -8.53 -1.10
C GLN A 48 0.09 -8.48 -2.38
N GLY A 49 1.38 -8.25 -2.24
CA GLY A 49 2.29 -8.09 -3.36
C GLY A 49 3.58 -8.91 -3.21
N SER A 50 4.67 -8.27 -3.53
CA SER A 50 5.99 -8.89 -3.48
C SER A 50 6.45 -9.27 -2.05
N GLY A 51 5.96 -8.58 -1.03
CA GLY A 51 6.23 -8.91 0.37
C GLY A 51 5.78 -10.33 0.68
N GLU A 52 4.50 -10.59 0.45
CA GLU A 52 3.79 -11.82 0.78
C GLU A 52 4.17 -12.98 -0.13
N LEU A 53 4.37 -12.72 -1.42
CA LEU A 53 4.65 -13.76 -2.40
C LEU A 53 6.14 -14.09 -2.52
N ILE A 54 7.04 -13.12 -2.30
CA ILE A 54 8.46 -13.28 -2.59
C ILE A 54 9.32 -13.17 -1.32
N TRP A 55 9.26 -12.05 -0.59
CA TRP A 55 10.25 -11.74 0.44
C TRP A 55 10.00 -12.45 1.76
N TRP A 56 8.76 -12.58 2.20
CA TRP A 56 8.40 -13.43 3.34
C TRP A 56 8.74 -14.90 3.08
N PRO A 57 8.34 -15.52 1.94
CA PRO A 57 8.79 -16.85 1.53
C PRO A 57 10.31 -17.00 1.48
N TYR A 58 11.03 -16.03 0.92
CA TYR A 58 12.49 -16.05 0.88
C TYR A 58 13.09 -16.18 2.29
N MET A 59 12.66 -15.31 3.20
CA MET A 59 13.19 -15.29 4.57
C MET A 59 12.83 -16.56 5.35
N VAL A 60 11.62 -17.10 5.16
CA VAL A 60 11.21 -18.36 5.80
C VAL A 60 11.95 -19.56 5.19
N ALA A 61 12.17 -19.61 3.89
CA ALA A 61 12.99 -20.65 3.28
C ALA A 61 14.41 -20.65 3.86
N LYS A 62 15.05 -19.49 3.99
CA LYS A 62 16.44 -19.35 4.44
C LYS A 62 16.58 -19.46 5.96
N TYR A 63 15.77 -18.76 6.73
CA TYR A 63 15.93 -18.63 8.19
C TYR A 63 14.88 -19.39 9.02
N GLY A 64 13.97 -20.13 8.37
CA GLY A 64 12.92 -20.88 9.05
C GLY A 64 11.88 -19.98 9.70
N VAL A 65 11.43 -20.40 10.87
CA VAL A 65 10.33 -19.75 11.59
C VAL A 65 10.72 -18.48 12.36
N PHE A 66 12.00 -18.10 12.35
CA PHE A 66 12.53 -17.01 13.18
C PHE A 66 11.73 -15.71 13.02
N PHE A 67 11.53 -15.26 11.79
CA PHE A 67 10.86 -13.99 11.50
C PHE A 67 9.34 -14.05 11.71
N LEU A 68 8.73 -15.24 11.71
CA LEU A 68 7.29 -15.38 11.93
C LEU A 68 6.85 -14.86 13.30
N SER A 69 7.72 -14.95 14.31
CA SER A 69 7.43 -14.43 15.64
C SER A 69 7.40 -12.90 15.74
N TRP A 70 7.77 -12.19 14.67
CA TRP A 70 7.62 -10.75 14.54
C TRP A 70 6.42 -10.35 13.67
N LEU A 71 5.81 -11.29 12.92
CA LEU A 71 4.79 -11.00 11.92
C LEU A 71 3.59 -10.22 12.49
N ILE A 72 2.97 -10.73 13.55
CA ILE A 72 1.79 -10.09 14.16
C ILE A 72 2.13 -8.70 14.70
N PHE A 73 3.33 -8.55 15.28
CA PHE A 73 3.80 -7.27 15.75
C PHE A 73 3.97 -6.27 14.60
N TYR A 74 4.69 -6.64 13.52
CA TYR A 74 4.86 -5.77 12.35
C TYR A 74 3.52 -5.35 11.73
N ALA A 75 2.60 -6.30 11.55
CA ALA A 75 1.26 -6.04 11.04
C ALA A 75 0.48 -5.07 11.94
N SER A 76 0.57 -5.23 13.27
CA SER A 76 -0.10 -4.35 14.22
C SER A 76 0.37 -2.89 14.12
N LEU A 77 1.65 -2.64 13.80
CA LEU A 77 2.18 -1.29 13.62
C LEU A 77 1.52 -0.58 12.42
N GLN A 78 1.28 -1.31 11.33
CA GLN A 78 0.60 -0.80 10.14
C GLN A 78 -0.86 -0.41 10.43
N TYR A 79 -1.54 -1.17 11.29
CA TYR A 79 -2.91 -0.89 11.69
C TYR A 79 -3.08 0.51 12.30
N TRP A 80 -2.20 0.91 13.21
CA TRP A 80 -2.28 2.20 13.88
C TRP A 80 -1.96 3.37 12.95
N ILE A 81 -1.04 3.17 12.01
CA ILE A 81 -0.71 4.15 10.98
C ILE A 81 -1.92 4.41 10.08
N ASN A 82 -2.51 3.36 9.53
CA ASN A 82 -3.67 3.47 8.64
C ASN A 82 -4.86 4.13 9.31
N LEU A 83 -5.08 3.85 10.60
CA LEU A 83 -6.13 4.47 11.38
C LEU A 83 -6.00 6.00 11.40
N GLU A 84 -4.79 6.51 11.54
CA GLU A 84 -4.54 7.94 11.59
C GLU A 84 -4.54 8.61 10.22
N ILE A 85 -4.12 7.91 9.17
CA ILE A 85 -4.29 8.35 7.78
C ILE A 85 -5.77 8.56 7.45
N ALA A 86 -6.59 7.54 7.75
CA ALA A 86 -8.03 7.59 7.49
C ALA A 86 -8.74 8.64 8.35
N ARG A 87 -8.38 8.79 9.65
CA ARG A 87 -8.95 9.80 10.54
C ARG A 87 -8.83 11.20 9.94
N TYR A 88 -7.64 11.57 9.44
CA TYR A 88 -7.43 12.87 8.81
C TYR A 88 -8.38 13.08 7.63
N THR A 89 -8.45 12.11 6.73
CA THR A 89 -9.31 12.19 5.54
C THR A 89 -10.80 12.22 5.89
N MET A 90 -11.23 11.40 6.84
CA MET A 90 -12.62 11.38 7.30
C MET A 90 -13.02 12.68 8.00
N ALA A 91 -12.10 13.34 8.68
CA ALA A 91 -12.37 14.62 9.35
C ALA A 91 -12.42 15.79 8.38
N THR A 92 -11.64 15.76 7.29
CA THR A 92 -11.40 16.92 6.45
C THR A 92 -11.80 16.76 4.97
N GLY A 93 -12.10 15.56 4.52
CA GLY A 93 -12.27 15.25 3.10
C GLY A 93 -10.99 15.39 2.27
N GLU A 94 -9.92 15.91 2.85
CA GLU A 94 -8.61 16.02 2.18
C GLU A 94 -7.89 14.68 2.17
N GLY A 95 -7.04 14.43 1.17
CA GLY A 95 -6.06 13.36 1.24
C GLY A 95 -4.92 13.71 2.21
N ILE A 96 -4.11 12.72 2.53
CA ILE A 96 -3.06 12.90 3.55
C ILE A 96 -1.96 13.89 3.10
N PHE A 97 -1.71 14.02 1.80
CA PHE A 97 -0.70 14.93 1.27
C PHE A 97 -1.09 16.40 1.43
N GLU A 98 -2.37 16.75 1.28
CA GLU A 98 -2.87 18.08 1.65
C GLU A 98 -2.62 18.34 3.14
N GLY A 99 -2.82 17.32 3.98
CA GLY A 99 -2.50 17.38 5.41
C GLY A 99 -1.02 17.69 5.68
N PHE A 100 -0.12 17.08 4.94
CA PHE A 100 1.31 17.37 5.05
C PHE A 100 1.66 18.82 4.69
N HIS A 101 1.01 19.39 3.68
CA HIS A 101 1.16 20.82 3.38
C HIS A 101 0.56 21.73 4.47
N ARG A 102 -0.48 21.27 5.19
CA ARG A 102 -1.00 21.98 6.37
C ARG A 102 -0.02 21.95 7.55
N VAL A 103 0.76 20.89 7.69
CA VAL A 103 1.87 20.83 8.65
C VAL A 103 2.95 21.86 8.28
N HIS A 104 3.52 21.72 7.09
CA HIS A 104 4.47 22.68 6.51
C HIS A 104 4.67 22.38 5.02
N ARG A 105 4.78 23.43 4.19
CA ARG A 105 4.91 23.24 2.74
C ARG A 105 6.18 22.49 2.32
N ILE A 106 7.33 22.78 2.94
CA ILE A 106 8.57 22.04 2.67
C ILE A 106 8.37 20.56 2.97
N TYR A 107 7.72 20.22 4.08
CA TYR A 107 7.44 18.85 4.44
C TYR A 107 6.51 18.16 3.42
N GLY A 108 5.43 18.83 3.01
CA GLY A 108 4.52 18.33 1.97
C GLY A 108 5.25 18.03 0.67
N TRP A 109 6.09 18.95 0.18
CA TRP A 109 6.88 18.73 -1.02
C TRP A 109 7.95 17.67 -0.86
N ALA A 110 8.63 17.57 0.30
CA ALA A 110 9.61 16.53 0.56
C ALA A 110 8.96 15.14 0.51
N MET A 111 7.81 14.97 1.19
CA MET A 111 7.05 13.71 1.15
C MET A 111 6.57 13.38 -0.27
N PHE A 112 6.11 14.39 -1.03
CA PHE A 112 5.75 14.23 -2.44
C PHE A 112 6.92 13.72 -3.28
N ILE A 113 8.08 14.38 -3.20
CA ILE A 113 9.28 14.01 -3.98
C ILE A 113 9.72 12.58 -3.62
N MET A 114 9.80 12.24 -2.34
CA MET A 114 10.17 10.89 -1.90
C MET A 114 9.18 9.83 -2.44
N SER A 115 7.88 10.13 -2.42
CA SER A 115 6.86 9.26 -2.98
C SER A 115 7.01 9.08 -4.50
N MET A 116 7.36 10.13 -5.22
CA MET A 116 7.60 10.05 -6.66
C MET A 116 8.88 9.27 -6.99
N ILE A 117 9.90 9.31 -6.14
CA ILE A 117 11.10 8.45 -6.29
C ILE A 117 10.71 6.97 -6.18
N VAL A 118 9.84 6.59 -5.23
CA VAL A 118 9.30 5.22 -5.16
C VAL A 118 8.61 4.82 -6.46
N MET A 119 7.83 5.72 -7.05
CA MET A 119 7.11 5.48 -8.29
C MET A 119 8.02 5.26 -9.51
N LEU A 120 9.28 5.69 -9.48
CA LEU A 120 10.21 5.42 -10.58
C LEU A 120 10.48 3.91 -10.77
N TRP A 121 10.33 3.12 -9.71
CA TRP A 121 10.63 1.68 -9.71
C TRP A 121 9.38 0.79 -9.83
N VAL A 122 8.21 1.38 -10.04
CA VAL A 122 6.92 0.67 -10.02
C VAL A 122 6.80 -0.44 -11.07
N GLY A 123 7.53 -0.33 -12.19
CA GLY A 123 7.63 -1.39 -13.21
C GLY A 123 8.11 -2.74 -12.65
N GLY A 124 8.80 -2.74 -11.49
CA GLY A 124 9.23 -3.94 -10.81
C GLY A 124 8.10 -4.89 -10.40
N TYR A 125 6.94 -4.36 -10.02
CA TYR A 125 5.77 -5.17 -9.65
C TYR A 125 5.20 -5.92 -10.86
N VAL A 126 4.91 -5.20 -11.94
CA VAL A 126 4.35 -5.81 -13.14
C VAL A 126 5.34 -6.77 -13.80
N SER A 127 6.63 -6.45 -13.82
CA SER A 127 7.64 -7.36 -14.39
C SER A 127 7.85 -8.59 -13.50
N SER A 128 7.74 -8.47 -12.17
CA SER A 128 7.74 -9.63 -11.29
C SER A 128 6.58 -10.58 -11.59
N GLY A 129 5.35 -10.07 -11.76
CA GLY A 129 4.19 -10.86 -12.18
C GLY A 129 4.37 -11.46 -13.58
N ALA A 130 4.92 -10.69 -14.51
CA ALA A 130 5.15 -11.13 -15.88
C ALA A 130 6.12 -12.33 -15.98
N THR A 131 6.99 -12.56 -14.98
CA THR A 131 7.82 -13.77 -14.91
C THR A 131 6.97 -15.04 -14.91
N ALA A 132 5.79 -14.99 -14.28
CA ALA A 132 4.84 -16.09 -14.23
C ALA A 132 4.21 -16.37 -15.61
N LEU A 133 3.76 -15.33 -16.32
CA LEU A 133 3.21 -15.50 -17.69
C LEU A 133 4.28 -15.96 -18.67
N ALA A 134 5.51 -15.48 -18.55
CA ALA A 134 6.63 -15.96 -19.36
C ALA A 134 6.87 -17.46 -19.16
N ALA A 135 6.87 -17.92 -17.90
CA ALA A 135 7.03 -19.34 -17.56
C ALA A 135 5.87 -20.21 -18.03
N LEU A 136 4.62 -19.70 -17.94
CA LEU A 136 3.41 -20.40 -18.36
C LEU A 136 3.33 -20.55 -19.88
N THR A 137 3.54 -19.46 -20.60
CA THR A 137 3.27 -19.39 -22.05
C THR A 137 4.48 -19.75 -22.91
N LYS A 138 5.69 -19.54 -22.38
CA LYS A 138 6.95 -19.62 -23.10
C LYS A 138 6.93 -18.78 -24.41
N PHE A 139 6.22 -17.66 -24.38
CA PHE A 139 6.00 -16.76 -25.50
C PHE A 139 6.57 -15.36 -25.22
N PRO A 140 7.20 -14.70 -26.23
CA PRO A 140 7.40 -15.13 -27.62
C PRO A 140 8.37 -16.32 -27.76
N ALA A 141 8.05 -17.22 -28.69
CA ALA A 141 8.87 -18.41 -28.91
C ALA A 141 10.29 -18.02 -29.36
N GLY A 142 11.30 -18.71 -28.84
CA GLY A 142 12.71 -18.48 -29.17
C GLY A 142 13.36 -17.30 -28.41
N TRP A 143 12.60 -16.53 -27.62
CA TRP A 143 13.18 -15.50 -26.75
C TRP A 143 13.63 -16.12 -25.41
N ASP A 144 14.61 -15.50 -24.79
CA ASP A 144 15.02 -15.89 -23.44
C ASP A 144 13.99 -15.48 -22.38
N ALA A 145 14.15 -15.94 -21.14
CA ALA A 145 13.22 -15.67 -20.05
C ALA A 145 13.11 -14.16 -19.75
N ALA A 146 14.19 -13.39 -19.94
CA ALA A 146 14.17 -11.96 -19.74
C ALA A 146 13.33 -11.25 -20.80
N GLY A 147 13.53 -11.59 -22.07
CA GLY A 147 12.76 -11.05 -23.19
C GLY A 147 11.26 -11.39 -23.08
N GLN A 148 10.94 -12.65 -22.76
CA GLN A 148 9.55 -13.08 -22.55
C GLN A 148 8.89 -12.33 -21.38
N THR A 149 9.62 -12.12 -20.29
CA THR A 149 9.14 -11.37 -19.14
C THR A 149 8.85 -9.91 -19.50
N ARG A 150 9.77 -9.24 -20.20
CA ARG A 150 9.59 -7.87 -20.65
C ARG A 150 8.39 -7.72 -21.59
N PHE A 151 8.24 -8.63 -22.55
CA PHE A 151 7.09 -8.64 -23.45
C PHE A 151 5.75 -8.69 -22.67
N TRP A 152 5.61 -9.62 -21.74
CA TRP A 152 4.39 -9.76 -20.97
C TRP A 152 4.16 -8.60 -20.00
N ALA A 153 5.22 -8.02 -19.45
CA ALA A 153 5.13 -6.83 -18.61
C ALA A 153 4.59 -5.63 -19.38
N GLU A 154 5.12 -5.38 -20.59
CA GLU A 154 4.65 -4.27 -21.42
C GLU A 154 3.21 -4.47 -21.89
N VAL A 155 2.83 -5.69 -22.28
CA VAL A 155 1.43 -6.02 -22.61
C VAL A 155 0.52 -5.74 -21.42
N ALA A 156 0.88 -6.18 -20.23
CA ALA A 156 0.09 -5.94 -19.01
C ALA A 156 -0.02 -4.43 -18.71
N ILE A 157 1.07 -3.67 -18.80
CA ILE A 157 1.08 -2.22 -18.58
C ILE A 157 0.09 -1.51 -19.54
N ILE A 158 0.12 -1.86 -20.82
CA ILE A 158 -0.78 -1.27 -21.83
C ILE A 158 -2.23 -1.63 -21.54
N VAL A 159 -2.52 -2.89 -21.24
CA VAL A 159 -3.88 -3.35 -20.91
C VAL A 159 -4.41 -2.61 -19.68
N ILE A 160 -3.61 -2.47 -18.63
CA ILE A 160 -3.98 -1.75 -17.41
C ILE A 160 -4.27 -0.28 -17.73
N TRP A 161 -3.43 0.38 -18.51
CA TRP A 161 -3.65 1.76 -18.93
C TRP A 161 -4.99 1.92 -19.68
N ILE A 162 -5.31 1.01 -20.62
CA ILE A 162 -6.59 1.00 -21.34
C ILE A 162 -7.76 0.86 -20.34
N ILE A 163 -7.66 -0.05 -19.37
CA ILE A 163 -8.69 -0.27 -18.36
C ILE A 163 -8.93 1.02 -17.54
N PHE A 164 -7.87 1.74 -17.13
CA PHE A 164 -8.01 3.00 -16.43
C PHE A 164 -8.70 4.09 -17.26
N ILE A 165 -8.34 4.22 -18.54
CA ILE A 165 -8.92 5.23 -19.43
C ILE A 165 -10.40 4.96 -19.70
N LEU A 166 -10.81 3.70 -19.83
CA LEU A 166 -12.17 3.30 -20.18
C LEU A 166 -13.08 3.06 -18.96
N GLY A 167 -12.52 2.82 -17.78
CA GLY A 167 -13.29 2.56 -16.56
C GLY A 167 -14.01 3.83 -16.08
N PRO A 168 -15.34 3.81 -15.84
CA PRO A 168 -16.11 5.04 -15.58
C PRO A 168 -15.74 5.78 -14.30
N VAL A 169 -15.29 5.06 -13.26
CA VAL A 169 -14.79 5.61 -11.99
C VAL A 169 -13.51 4.85 -11.61
N ALA A 170 -12.39 5.56 -11.49
CA ALA A 170 -11.09 4.95 -11.23
C ALA A 170 -11.09 4.06 -9.98
N TYR A 171 -11.64 4.54 -8.85
CA TYR A 171 -11.75 3.75 -7.63
C TYR A 171 -12.50 2.42 -7.82
N LYS A 172 -13.60 2.41 -8.57
CA LYS A 172 -14.37 1.18 -8.81
C LYS A 172 -13.59 0.16 -9.63
N VAL A 173 -12.78 0.62 -10.58
CA VAL A 173 -11.90 -0.27 -11.36
C VAL A 173 -10.92 -0.95 -10.42
N VAL A 174 -10.24 -0.16 -9.59
CA VAL A 174 -9.29 -0.70 -8.58
C VAL A 174 -10.02 -1.64 -7.63
N GLU A 175 -11.14 -1.23 -7.02
CA GLU A 175 -11.91 -2.03 -6.06
C GLU A 175 -12.33 -3.40 -6.63
N TYR A 176 -12.83 -3.46 -7.87
CA TYR A 176 -13.22 -4.72 -8.50
C TYR A 176 -12.04 -5.62 -8.84
N VAL A 177 -10.94 -5.05 -9.34
CA VAL A 177 -9.73 -5.83 -9.65
C VAL A 177 -9.13 -6.40 -8.38
N GLU A 178 -9.05 -5.59 -7.31
CA GLU A 178 -8.52 -6.02 -6.01
C GLU A 178 -9.38 -7.12 -5.37
N ILE A 179 -10.70 -7.01 -5.40
CA ILE A 179 -11.59 -8.05 -4.89
C ILE A 179 -11.37 -9.37 -5.66
N LEU A 180 -11.27 -9.30 -6.99
CA LEU A 180 -11.04 -10.48 -7.82
C LEU A 180 -9.66 -11.08 -7.57
N ALA A 181 -8.61 -10.26 -7.54
CA ALA A 181 -7.24 -10.67 -7.27
C ALA A 181 -7.10 -11.30 -5.88
N ALA A 182 -7.66 -10.65 -4.85
CA ALA A 182 -7.68 -11.17 -3.49
C ALA A 182 -8.42 -12.52 -3.38
N PHE A 183 -9.56 -12.67 -4.06
CA PHE A 183 -10.32 -13.93 -4.06
C PHE A 183 -9.52 -15.07 -4.72
N ILE A 184 -8.91 -14.81 -5.87
CA ILE A 184 -8.09 -15.80 -6.59
C ILE A 184 -6.85 -16.17 -5.77
N SER A 185 -6.14 -15.16 -5.28
CA SER A 185 -4.87 -15.34 -4.57
C SER A 185 -5.07 -16.01 -3.21
N PHE A 186 -5.91 -15.44 -2.37
CA PHE A 186 -6.17 -15.95 -1.03
C PHE A 186 -6.87 -17.32 -1.08
N GLY A 187 -7.90 -17.46 -1.91
CA GLY A 187 -8.64 -18.70 -2.07
C GLY A 187 -7.75 -19.83 -2.61
N GLY A 188 -6.93 -19.55 -3.61
CA GLY A 188 -5.97 -20.50 -4.17
C GLY A 188 -4.94 -20.97 -3.12
N MET A 189 -4.34 -20.05 -2.38
CA MET A 189 -3.39 -20.38 -1.32
C MET A 189 -4.04 -21.17 -0.17
N LEU A 190 -5.25 -20.80 0.23
CA LEU A 190 -6.00 -21.53 1.26
C LEU A 190 -6.28 -22.96 0.85
N ILE A 191 -6.74 -23.18 -0.38
CA ILE A 191 -6.96 -24.53 -0.91
C ILE A 191 -5.66 -25.34 -0.91
N ALA A 192 -4.54 -24.76 -1.36
CA ALA A 192 -3.25 -25.41 -1.36
C ALA A 192 -2.78 -25.82 0.05
N VAL A 193 -2.97 -24.94 1.04
CA VAL A 193 -2.64 -25.23 2.45
C VAL A 193 -3.50 -26.39 2.98
N LEU A 194 -4.82 -26.34 2.77
CA LEU A 194 -5.75 -27.35 3.28
C LEU A 194 -5.55 -28.73 2.65
N LEU A 195 -5.12 -28.79 1.38
CA LEU A 195 -4.92 -30.05 0.67
C LEU A 195 -3.49 -30.60 0.77
N SER A 196 -2.52 -29.84 1.32
CA SER A 196 -1.13 -30.27 1.37
C SER A 196 -0.82 -31.14 2.59
N PRO A 197 -0.50 -32.43 2.42
CA PRO A 197 -0.04 -33.27 3.52
C PRO A 197 1.28 -32.80 4.14
N ALA A 198 2.11 -32.09 3.37
CA ALA A 198 3.37 -31.53 3.87
C ALA A 198 3.13 -30.45 4.92
N VAL A 199 2.06 -29.66 4.77
CA VAL A 199 1.65 -28.63 5.74
C VAL A 199 1.29 -29.24 7.09
N ALA A 200 0.53 -30.35 7.09
CA ALA A 200 0.14 -31.04 8.33
C ALA A 200 1.35 -31.50 9.16
N LYS A 201 2.45 -31.87 8.51
CA LYS A 201 3.67 -32.33 9.19
C LYS A 201 4.42 -31.22 9.92
N VAL A 202 4.35 -30.00 9.44
CA VAL A 202 5.08 -28.84 10.00
C VAL A 202 4.22 -27.93 10.88
N ALA A 203 2.91 -28.15 10.90
CA ALA A 203 1.95 -27.26 11.60
C ALA A 203 2.30 -27.12 13.09
N GLY A 204 2.72 -28.17 13.76
CA GLY A 204 3.09 -28.19 15.18
C GLY A 204 4.30 -27.30 15.52
N GLU A 205 5.20 -27.05 14.58
CA GLU A 205 6.35 -26.14 14.74
C GLU A 205 6.02 -24.73 14.24
N TYR A 206 5.28 -24.64 13.14
CA TYR A 206 4.98 -23.39 12.47
C TYR A 206 4.04 -22.49 13.28
N PHE A 207 2.88 -23.00 13.72
CA PHE A 207 1.87 -22.16 14.40
C PHE A 207 2.32 -21.57 15.73
N PRO A 208 3.06 -22.27 16.60
CA PRO A 208 3.64 -21.65 17.79
C PRO A 208 4.58 -20.50 17.49
N ALA A 209 5.29 -20.55 16.34
CA ALA A 209 6.21 -19.51 15.94
C ALA A 209 5.51 -18.17 15.53
N LEU A 210 4.20 -18.19 15.30
CA LEU A 210 3.41 -16.96 15.11
C LEU A 210 3.16 -16.19 16.42
N ILE A 211 3.37 -16.84 17.57
CA ILE A 211 3.29 -16.15 18.86
C ILE A 211 4.44 -15.14 18.95
N PRO A 212 4.16 -13.86 19.25
CA PRO A 212 5.19 -12.84 19.29
C PRO A 212 6.41 -13.26 20.12
N TRP A 213 7.59 -13.14 19.52
CA TRP A 213 8.89 -13.45 20.10
C TRP A 213 9.18 -14.91 20.49
N TYR A 214 8.26 -15.83 20.20
CA TYR A 214 8.42 -17.24 20.55
C TYR A 214 9.68 -17.89 19.96
N ALA A 215 9.91 -17.70 18.65
CA ALA A 215 11.05 -18.31 17.96
C ALA A 215 12.31 -17.41 17.94
N SER A 216 12.14 -16.09 18.06
CA SER A 216 13.26 -15.12 17.98
C SER A 216 13.76 -14.65 19.33
N GLY A 217 13.02 -14.89 20.43
CA GLY A 217 13.18 -14.08 21.64
C GLY A 217 12.97 -12.62 21.26
N PHE A 218 13.67 -11.68 21.82
CA PHE A 218 13.59 -10.27 21.39
C PHE A 218 14.63 -9.88 20.35
N ASN A 219 15.32 -10.87 19.74
CA ASN A 219 16.30 -10.59 18.70
C ASN A 219 15.60 -10.29 17.37
N MET A 220 16.02 -9.21 16.70
CA MET A 220 15.49 -8.86 15.38
C MET A 220 16.16 -9.66 14.26
N LEU A 221 17.40 -10.09 14.45
CA LEU A 221 18.17 -10.86 13.48
C LEU A 221 18.61 -12.18 14.11
N PRO A 222 18.57 -13.32 13.36
CA PRO A 222 19.14 -14.58 13.82
C PRO A 222 20.67 -14.53 13.84
N GLN A 223 21.31 -15.38 14.64
CA GLN A 223 22.79 -15.41 14.78
C GLN A 223 23.51 -15.69 13.45
N ASN A 224 22.88 -16.44 12.55
CA ASN A 224 23.41 -16.79 11.23
C ASN A 224 22.88 -15.86 10.12
N PHE A 225 22.48 -14.63 10.46
CA PHE A 225 21.96 -13.68 9.48
C PHE A 225 23.05 -13.25 8.49
N ASP A 226 22.73 -13.30 7.20
CA ASP A 226 23.60 -12.82 6.13
C ASP A 226 23.33 -11.32 5.89
N ALA A 227 24.34 -10.47 6.08
CA ALA A 227 24.23 -9.02 5.85
C ALA A 227 23.74 -8.66 4.43
N LYS A 228 23.95 -9.52 3.43
CA LYS A 228 23.42 -9.33 2.07
C LYS A 228 21.89 -9.34 2.02
N ASP A 229 21.24 -9.94 3.00
CA ASP A 229 19.76 -9.97 3.07
C ASP A 229 19.17 -8.74 3.78
N MET A 230 20.01 -7.77 4.16
CA MET A 230 19.52 -6.62 4.92
C MET A 230 18.51 -5.77 4.16
N ASN A 231 18.66 -5.65 2.84
CA ASN A 231 17.64 -5.01 1.97
C ASN A 231 16.32 -5.79 1.97
N ILE A 232 16.39 -7.12 2.01
CA ILE A 232 15.18 -7.99 2.06
C ILE A 232 14.53 -7.86 3.44
N PHE A 233 15.32 -7.86 4.51
CA PHE A 233 14.82 -7.71 5.88
C PHE A 233 14.08 -6.39 6.09
N ILE A 234 14.65 -5.26 5.67
CA ILE A 234 13.99 -3.96 5.83
C ILE A 234 12.74 -3.85 4.95
N THR A 235 12.78 -4.43 3.74
CA THR A 235 11.63 -4.52 2.84
C THR A 235 10.53 -5.40 3.42
N LEU A 236 10.86 -6.51 4.06
CA LEU A 236 9.93 -7.40 4.75
C LEU A 236 9.18 -6.66 5.86
N ILE A 237 9.85 -5.85 6.69
CA ILE A 237 9.20 -5.04 7.72
C ILE A 237 8.23 -4.03 7.08
N ALA A 238 8.68 -3.31 6.05
CA ALA A 238 7.83 -2.36 5.34
C ALA A 238 6.61 -3.05 4.72
N TYR A 239 6.80 -4.18 4.07
CA TYR A 239 5.77 -4.92 3.34
C TYR A 239 5.07 -6.01 4.16
N THR A 240 5.11 -5.93 5.48
CA THR A 240 4.14 -6.63 6.36
C THR A 240 2.81 -5.87 6.44
N GLY A 241 2.50 -5.17 5.42
CA GLY A 241 1.40 -4.30 5.09
C GLY A 241 1.77 -3.56 3.83
N ALA A 242 1.10 -2.44 3.49
CA ALA A 242 1.40 -1.71 2.27
C ALA A 242 2.81 -1.06 2.30
N GLY A 243 3.20 -0.50 3.44
CA GLY A 243 4.51 0.11 3.67
C GLY A 243 4.71 1.50 3.06
N GLY A 244 5.18 2.44 3.87
CA GLY A 244 5.64 3.75 3.41
C GLY A 244 4.62 4.55 2.61
N PHE A 245 4.99 4.94 1.40
CA PHE A 245 4.13 5.69 0.49
C PHE A 245 2.81 4.96 0.20
N TRP A 246 2.84 3.64 0.08
CA TRP A 246 1.65 2.86 -0.20
C TRP A 246 0.60 2.94 0.91
N ASN A 247 1.00 3.05 2.18
CA ASN A 247 0.06 3.31 3.27
C ASN A 247 -0.66 4.65 3.10
N LEU A 248 0.03 5.68 2.61
CA LEU A 248 -0.56 7.02 2.43
C LEU A 248 -1.69 7.02 1.40
N LEU A 249 -1.67 6.08 0.44
CA LEU A 249 -2.72 5.92 -0.56
C LEU A 249 -4.08 5.54 0.03
N TYR A 250 -4.08 4.91 1.21
CA TYR A 250 -5.30 4.56 1.92
C TYR A 250 -6.23 5.76 2.13
N SER A 251 -5.67 6.96 2.29
CA SER A 251 -6.43 8.21 2.39
C SER A 251 -7.35 8.45 1.18
N TYR A 252 -6.89 8.11 -0.02
CA TYR A 252 -7.66 8.31 -1.24
C TYR A 252 -8.80 7.32 -1.41
N TRP A 253 -8.60 6.07 -1.00
CA TRP A 253 -9.68 5.06 -1.07
C TRP A 253 -10.75 5.30 -0.01
N VAL A 254 -10.36 5.73 1.19
CA VAL A 254 -11.30 6.21 2.22
C VAL A 254 -12.07 7.43 1.71
N ARG A 255 -11.43 8.36 0.99
CA ARG A 255 -12.06 9.51 0.36
C ARG A 255 -13.09 9.09 -0.69
N ASP A 256 -12.69 8.25 -1.63
CA ASP A 256 -13.55 7.87 -2.76
C ASP A 256 -14.67 6.89 -2.37
N LYS A 257 -14.56 6.27 -1.19
CA LYS A 257 -15.67 5.54 -0.55
C LYS A 257 -16.68 6.47 0.10
N ASN A 258 -16.46 7.80 0.03
CA ASN A 258 -17.31 8.82 0.63
C ASN A 258 -17.41 8.71 2.17
N ALA A 259 -16.33 8.37 2.84
CA ALA A 259 -16.32 8.19 4.29
C ALA A 259 -16.37 9.53 5.03
N ALA A 260 -17.39 9.72 5.87
CA ALA A 260 -17.61 10.91 6.68
C ALA A 260 -17.55 12.20 5.85
N MET A 261 -16.68 13.17 6.19
CA MET A 261 -16.59 14.44 5.46
C MET A 261 -16.14 14.28 4.02
N ALA A 262 -15.49 13.19 3.65
CA ALA A 262 -15.12 12.90 2.28
C ALA A 262 -16.32 12.70 1.33
N ALA A 263 -17.52 12.44 1.85
CA ALA A 263 -18.75 12.39 1.05
C ALA A 263 -19.11 13.73 0.36
N HIS A 264 -18.51 14.83 0.81
CA HIS A 264 -18.67 16.14 0.18
C HIS A 264 -17.60 16.43 -0.89
N ILE A 265 -16.71 15.47 -1.15
CA ILE A 265 -15.63 15.58 -2.14
C ILE A 265 -15.97 14.68 -3.33
N GLY A 266 -15.80 15.16 -4.54
CA GLY A 266 -16.01 14.37 -5.74
C GLY A 266 -14.95 13.27 -5.93
N ARG A 267 -15.25 12.30 -6.79
CA ARG A 267 -14.36 11.19 -7.13
C ARG A 267 -13.69 11.41 -8.49
N VAL A 268 -12.61 10.67 -8.72
CA VAL A 268 -11.95 10.67 -10.03
C VAL A 268 -12.75 9.82 -11.01
N THR A 269 -13.27 10.45 -12.05
CA THR A 269 -14.09 9.80 -13.11
C THR A 269 -13.33 9.79 -14.44
N SER A 270 -13.63 8.80 -15.30
CA SER A 270 -13.02 8.67 -16.62
C SER A 270 -13.17 9.94 -17.46
N PRO A 271 -12.15 10.33 -18.24
CA PRO A 271 -12.27 11.43 -19.18
C PRO A 271 -13.16 11.11 -20.38
N ILE A 272 -13.42 9.81 -20.65
CA ILE A 272 -14.17 9.34 -21.82
C ILE A 272 -15.60 8.89 -21.43
N THR A 273 -15.73 8.08 -20.39
CA THR A 273 -16.99 7.39 -20.03
C THR A 273 -17.62 7.91 -18.75
N GLY A 274 -16.91 8.73 -17.96
CA GLY A 274 -17.34 9.21 -16.65
C GLY A 274 -17.84 10.65 -16.68
N GLU A 275 -18.95 10.91 -15.96
CA GLU A 275 -19.38 12.29 -15.72
C GLU A 275 -18.46 13.00 -14.73
N PRO A 276 -18.12 14.29 -14.96
CA PRO A 276 -17.24 15.04 -14.08
C PRO A 276 -17.82 15.21 -12.68
N GLU A 277 -17.09 14.77 -11.66
CA GLU A 277 -17.36 15.12 -10.26
C GLU A 277 -16.36 16.20 -9.81
N PRO A 278 -16.81 17.35 -9.30
CA PRO A 278 -15.90 18.41 -8.89
C PRO A 278 -15.15 18.05 -7.61
N ILE A 279 -13.83 18.11 -7.65
CA ILE A 279 -12.97 17.96 -6.46
C ILE A 279 -12.52 19.37 -6.07
N PRO A 280 -12.88 19.87 -4.88
CA PRO A 280 -12.52 21.24 -4.47
C PRO A 280 -11.04 21.33 -4.11
N GLY A 281 -10.46 22.53 -4.26
CA GLY A 281 -9.08 22.83 -3.86
C GLY A 281 -8.91 23.09 -2.36
N VAL A 282 -9.92 22.77 -1.54
CA VAL A 282 -9.92 22.94 -0.10
C VAL A 282 -10.80 21.86 0.53
N GLY A 283 -10.41 21.38 1.70
CA GLY A 283 -11.17 20.38 2.45
C GLY A 283 -12.43 20.97 3.11
N VAL A 284 -13.21 20.09 3.69
CA VAL A 284 -14.45 20.36 4.39
C VAL A 284 -14.35 20.00 5.87
N ALA A 285 -15.13 20.61 6.73
CA ALA A 285 -15.15 20.29 8.15
C ALA A 285 -16.56 20.44 8.73
N PHE A 286 -16.84 19.74 9.82
CA PHE A 286 -18.11 19.86 10.56
C PHE A 286 -17.94 20.60 11.88
N THR A 287 -19.04 21.19 12.36
CA THR A 287 -19.08 21.85 13.66
C THR A 287 -19.35 20.86 14.79
N ALA A 288 -18.85 21.17 15.98
CA ALA A 288 -19.09 20.35 17.17
C ALA A 288 -20.56 20.44 17.62
N SER A 289 -21.22 19.30 17.71
CA SER A 289 -22.53 19.12 18.35
C SER A 289 -22.63 17.73 19.00
N PRO A 290 -23.59 17.49 19.90
CA PRO A 290 -23.81 16.14 20.44
C PRO A 290 -24.11 15.12 19.34
N GLU A 291 -24.91 15.47 18.33
CA GLU A 291 -25.28 14.63 17.22
C GLU A 291 -24.04 14.29 16.37
N ALA A 292 -23.21 15.29 16.04
CA ALA A 292 -21.97 15.07 15.31
C ALA A 292 -21.00 14.18 16.08
N HIS A 293 -20.97 14.28 17.43
CA HIS A 293 -20.14 13.41 18.23
C HIS A 293 -20.56 11.93 18.14
N GLU A 294 -21.88 11.65 18.23
CA GLU A 294 -22.40 10.29 18.11
C GLU A 294 -22.21 9.71 16.70
N GLU A 295 -22.42 10.51 15.65
CA GLU A 295 -22.16 10.08 14.27
C GLU A 295 -20.66 9.84 14.03
N TRP A 296 -19.78 10.69 14.56
CA TRP A 296 -18.34 10.51 14.45
C TRP A 296 -17.86 9.21 15.10
N LYS A 297 -18.44 8.81 16.24
CA LYS A 297 -18.15 7.53 16.87
C LYS A 297 -18.47 6.34 15.94
N LYS A 298 -19.64 6.38 15.27
CA LYS A 298 -20.02 5.32 14.33
C LYS A 298 -19.04 5.22 13.15
N TRP A 299 -18.66 6.37 12.59
CA TRP A 299 -17.66 6.44 11.52
C TRP A 299 -16.30 5.91 11.98
N MET A 300 -15.85 6.27 13.16
CA MET A 300 -14.58 5.77 13.69
C MET A 300 -14.65 4.27 14.02
N THR A 301 -15.77 3.76 14.53
CA THR A 301 -15.96 2.32 14.76
C THR A 301 -15.88 1.54 13.44
N TRP A 302 -16.53 2.04 12.40
CA TRP A 302 -16.39 1.47 11.07
C TRP A 302 -14.93 1.45 10.63
N GLN A 303 -14.23 2.55 10.75
CA GLN A 303 -12.83 2.68 10.34
C GLN A 303 -11.92 1.68 11.07
N TRP A 304 -12.15 1.45 12.37
CA TRP A 304 -11.42 0.45 13.13
C TRP A 304 -11.63 -0.96 12.57
N ILE A 305 -12.86 -1.31 12.25
CA ILE A 305 -13.23 -2.63 11.72
C ILE A 305 -12.69 -2.80 10.29
N GLU A 306 -12.90 -1.82 9.43
CA GLU A 306 -12.50 -1.86 8.03
C GLU A 306 -10.97 -1.99 7.87
N ASN A 307 -10.23 -1.21 8.64
CA ASN A 307 -8.77 -1.30 8.69
C ASN A 307 -8.30 -2.66 9.26
N LEU A 308 -8.98 -3.18 10.30
CA LEU A 308 -8.67 -4.49 10.86
C LEU A 308 -8.87 -5.61 9.83
N ILE A 309 -9.95 -5.55 9.05
CA ILE A 309 -10.20 -6.51 7.97
C ILE A 309 -9.03 -6.52 6.99
N GLY A 310 -8.59 -5.33 6.54
CA GLY A 310 -7.46 -5.21 5.62
C GLY A 310 -6.17 -5.82 6.18
N VAL A 311 -5.80 -5.43 7.40
CA VAL A 311 -4.57 -5.91 8.05
C VAL A 311 -4.61 -7.42 8.32
N VAL A 312 -5.77 -7.96 8.75
CA VAL A 312 -5.94 -9.40 8.99
C VAL A 312 -5.85 -10.17 7.67
N MET A 313 -6.51 -9.72 6.60
CA MET A 313 -6.43 -10.38 5.29
C MET A 313 -4.98 -10.44 4.80
N ASN A 314 -4.25 -9.34 4.87
CA ASN A 314 -2.83 -9.30 4.50
C ASN A 314 -1.99 -10.26 5.35
N THR A 315 -2.16 -10.22 6.68
CA THR A 315 -1.43 -11.10 7.61
C THR A 315 -1.72 -12.58 7.34
N LEU A 316 -2.98 -12.93 7.08
CA LEU A 316 -3.35 -14.30 6.72
C LEU A 316 -2.72 -14.74 5.39
N THR A 317 -2.60 -13.84 4.42
CA THR A 317 -1.90 -14.15 3.16
C THR A 317 -0.43 -14.48 3.42
N ILE A 318 0.27 -13.71 4.27
CA ILE A 318 1.65 -14.02 4.68
C ILE A 318 1.71 -15.39 5.37
N VAL A 319 0.77 -15.68 6.26
CA VAL A 319 0.71 -17.00 6.94
C VAL A 319 0.56 -18.13 5.93
N LEU A 320 -0.34 -18.00 4.94
CA LEU A 320 -0.56 -19.05 3.94
C LEU A 320 0.68 -19.28 3.06
N THR A 321 1.28 -18.21 2.54
CA THR A 321 2.47 -18.29 1.67
C THR A 321 3.70 -18.81 2.40
N THR A 322 3.92 -18.35 3.62
CA THR A 322 5.06 -18.80 4.44
C THR A 322 4.89 -20.21 4.99
N LEU A 323 3.67 -20.65 5.29
CA LEU A 323 3.37 -22.02 5.69
C LEU A 323 3.66 -23.00 4.53
N LEU A 324 3.20 -22.69 3.31
CA LEU A 324 3.54 -23.46 2.11
C LEU A 324 5.05 -23.48 1.86
N THR A 325 5.70 -22.33 2.02
CA THR A 325 7.16 -22.26 1.90
C THR A 325 7.88 -23.13 2.92
N TYR A 326 7.49 -23.04 4.19
CA TYR A 326 8.11 -23.80 5.25
C TYR A 326 7.94 -25.31 5.04
N ALA A 327 6.78 -25.73 4.54
CA ALA A 327 6.45 -27.14 4.29
C ALA A 327 7.10 -27.71 3.01
N ILE A 328 7.24 -26.90 1.95
CA ILE A 328 7.57 -27.39 0.60
C ILE A 328 8.94 -26.85 0.13
N LEU A 329 9.16 -25.54 0.18
CA LEU A 329 10.37 -24.94 -0.40
C LEU A 329 11.57 -24.94 0.53
N ARG A 330 11.37 -24.86 1.85
CA ARG A 330 12.47 -24.91 2.80
C ARG A 330 13.25 -26.22 2.78
N PRO A 331 12.63 -27.41 2.73
CA PRO A 331 13.37 -28.66 2.55
C PRO A 331 14.22 -28.70 1.26
N GLU A 332 13.69 -28.15 0.16
CA GLU A 332 14.43 -28.03 -1.10
C GLU A 332 15.61 -27.06 -0.97
N TYR A 333 15.40 -25.90 -0.33
CA TYR A 333 16.48 -24.95 -0.06
C TYR A 333 17.60 -25.59 0.79
N LEU A 334 17.26 -26.32 1.84
CA LEU A 334 18.25 -26.97 2.70
C LEU A 334 19.06 -28.03 1.94
N ALA A 335 18.45 -28.68 0.93
CA ALA A 335 19.11 -29.69 0.11
C ALA A 335 19.94 -29.07 -1.04
N THR A 336 19.53 -27.92 -1.61
CA THR A 336 20.08 -27.42 -2.87
C THR A 336 20.70 -26.02 -2.79
N GLY A 337 20.39 -25.25 -1.73
CA GLY A 337 20.75 -23.84 -1.60
C GLY A 337 19.99 -22.88 -2.54
N LYS A 338 18.97 -23.36 -3.26
CA LYS A 338 18.24 -22.54 -4.23
C LYS A 338 17.22 -21.63 -3.55
N LEU A 339 17.22 -20.36 -3.95
CA LEU A 339 16.28 -19.32 -3.50
C LEU A 339 15.69 -18.57 -4.72
N PRO A 340 14.51 -17.96 -4.58
CA PRO A 340 13.93 -17.12 -5.63
C PRO A 340 14.88 -15.98 -6.01
N SER A 341 15.17 -15.79 -7.30
CA SER A 341 16.04 -14.74 -7.79
C SER A 341 15.82 -14.40 -9.26
N GLY A 342 16.19 -13.20 -9.66
CA GLY A 342 16.19 -12.74 -11.04
C GLY A 342 14.82 -12.83 -11.71
N PHE A 343 14.77 -13.42 -12.90
CA PHE A 343 13.54 -13.66 -13.66
C PHE A 343 12.81 -14.96 -13.31
N LYS A 344 13.15 -15.57 -12.16
CA LYS A 344 12.50 -16.80 -11.67
C LYS A 344 11.83 -16.60 -10.30
N LEU A 345 11.49 -15.36 -9.94
CA LEU A 345 10.93 -15.03 -8.63
C LEU A 345 9.66 -15.82 -8.30
N VAL A 346 8.68 -15.84 -9.22
CA VAL A 346 7.41 -16.56 -9.04
C VAL A 346 7.52 -18.03 -9.45
N VAL A 347 8.48 -18.36 -10.30
CA VAL A 347 8.68 -19.73 -10.80
C VAL A 347 9.05 -20.69 -9.67
N TYR A 348 9.82 -20.23 -8.70
CA TYR A 348 10.20 -21.03 -7.54
C TYR A 348 9.00 -21.38 -6.66
N GLN A 349 8.08 -20.44 -6.43
CA GLN A 349 6.87 -20.66 -5.66
C GLN A 349 5.85 -21.57 -6.37
N ALA A 350 5.99 -21.80 -7.68
CA ALA A 350 5.09 -22.68 -8.43
C ALA A 350 5.02 -24.10 -7.84
N GLU A 351 6.08 -24.54 -7.11
CA GLU A 351 6.10 -25.82 -6.44
C GLU A 351 5.08 -25.93 -5.29
N TRP A 352 4.57 -24.84 -4.73
CA TRP A 352 3.48 -24.92 -3.74
C TRP A 352 2.25 -25.65 -4.27
N PHE A 353 1.93 -25.43 -5.54
CA PHE A 353 0.80 -26.09 -6.22
C PHE A 353 1.30 -27.29 -7.08
N GLY A 354 2.53 -27.20 -7.61
CA GLY A 354 3.15 -28.26 -8.37
C GLY A 354 3.28 -29.56 -7.57
N HIS A 355 3.54 -29.45 -6.26
CA HIS A 355 3.59 -30.59 -5.35
C HIS A 355 2.24 -31.34 -5.24
N LEU A 356 1.12 -30.64 -5.40
CA LEU A 356 -0.23 -31.23 -5.31
C LEU A 356 -0.75 -31.74 -6.65
N TRP A 357 -0.53 -30.97 -7.72
CA TRP A 357 -1.21 -31.16 -9.01
C TRP A 357 -0.25 -31.18 -10.22
N GLY A 358 1.06 -31.33 -10.00
CA GLY A 358 2.06 -31.35 -11.07
C GLY A 358 2.06 -30.07 -11.92
N ASP A 359 2.15 -30.22 -13.23
CA ASP A 359 2.22 -29.08 -14.16
C ASP A 359 0.94 -28.24 -14.20
N VAL A 360 -0.22 -28.85 -13.95
CA VAL A 360 -1.49 -28.10 -13.82
C VAL A 360 -1.42 -27.16 -12.61
N GLY A 361 -0.93 -27.66 -11.49
CA GLY A 361 -0.74 -26.84 -10.28
C GLY A 361 0.24 -25.70 -10.51
N ARG A 362 1.38 -25.95 -11.15
CA ARG A 362 2.34 -24.90 -11.52
C ARG A 362 1.68 -23.83 -12.40
N GLY A 363 0.89 -24.26 -13.40
CA GLY A 363 0.14 -23.36 -14.27
C GLY A 363 -0.87 -22.49 -13.51
N ILE A 364 -1.60 -23.07 -12.57
CA ILE A 364 -2.53 -22.32 -11.71
C ILE A 364 -1.76 -21.25 -10.90
N LEU A 365 -0.64 -21.62 -10.27
CA LEU A 365 0.15 -20.65 -9.52
C LEU A 365 0.73 -19.53 -10.40
N TYR A 366 1.11 -19.82 -11.63
CA TYR A 366 1.57 -18.76 -12.53
C TYR A 366 0.48 -17.72 -12.81
N ILE A 367 -0.77 -18.13 -12.96
CA ILE A 367 -1.91 -17.22 -13.13
C ILE A 367 -2.14 -16.43 -11.81
N VAL A 368 -2.20 -17.13 -10.68
CA VAL A 368 -2.36 -16.50 -9.36
C VAL A 368 -1.23 -15.50 -9.09
N GLY A 369 0.02 -15.90 -9.29
CA GLY A 369 1.19 -15.06 -9.06
C GLY A 369 1.27 -13.84 -9.98
N PHE A 370 0.79 -13.95 -11.23
CA PHE A 370 0.65 -12.82 -12.13
C PHE A 370 -0.32 -11.79 -11.55
N PHE A 371 -1.55 -12.18 -11.22
CA PHE A 371 -2.54 -11.27 -10.66
C PHE A 371 -2.09 -10.68 -9.32
N PHE A 372 -1.48 -11.49 -8.47
CA PHE A 372 -0.99 -11.10 -7.14
C PHE A 372 0.07 -9.97 -7.18
N LEU A 373 0.87 -9.88 -8.22
CA LEU A 373 1.91 -8.86 -8.35
C LEU A 373 1.49 -7.70 -9.24
N VAL A 374 0.59 -7.95 -10.19
CA VAL A 374 0.11 -6.92 -11.11
C VAL A 374 -0.92 -6.00 -10.46
N ASP A 375 -1.72 -6.49 -9.50
CA ASP A 375 -2.64 -5.64 -8.74
C ASP A 375 -1.91 -4.54 -7.95
N ALA A 376 -0.74 -4.84 -7.37
CA ALA A 376 0.11 -3.83 -6.74
C ALA A 376 0.56 -2.71 -7.73
N TYR A 377 0.76 -3.04 -9.00
CA TYR A 377 1.02 -2.04 -10.04
C TYR A 377 -0.20 -1.18 -10.33
N ILE A 378 -1.39 -1.79 -10.41
CA ILE A 378 -2.66 -1.09 -10.67
C ILE A 378 -2.92 -0.04 -9.58
N THR A 379 -2.86 -0.45 -8.32
CA THR A 379 -3.08 0.44 -7.18
C THR A 379 -2.00 1.52 -7.05
N ALA A 380 -0.75 1.19 -7.36
CA ALA A 380 0.35 2.15 -7.40
C ALA A 380 0.12 3.23 -8.46
N LEU A 381 -0.33 2.84 -9.66
CA LEU A 381 -0.61 3.76 -10.76
C LEU A 381 -1.76 4.72 -10.42
N ASP A 382 -2.87 4.22 -9.85
CA ASP A 382 -3.96 5.03 -9.31
C ASP A 382 -3.44 6.02 -8.26
N GLY A 383 -2.65 5.52 -7.31
CA GLY A 383 -2.08 6.32 -6.23
C GLY A 383 -1.16 7.44 -6.72
N ALA A 384 -0.35 7.21 -7.75
CA ALA A 384 0.50 8.25 -8.35
C ALA A 384 -0.33 9.39 -8.93
N GLY A 385 -1.38 9.08 -9.71
CA GLY A 385 -2.28 10.06 -10.27
C GLY A 385 -2.89 10.97 -9.21
N ARG A 386 -3.40 10.37 -8.13
CA ARG A 386 -4.00 11.07 -7.00
C ARG A 386 -2.99 11.91 -6.23
N THR A 387 -1.83 11.35 -5.94
CA THR A 387 -0.78 12.04 -5.17
C THR A 387 -0.30 13.29 -5.89
N VAL A 388 -0.05 13.22 -7.19
CA VAL A 388 0.36 14.40 -7.96
C VAL A 388 -0.77 15.43 -8.02
N ALA A 389 -2.00 15.01 -8.32
CA ALA A 389 -3.13 15.92 -8.40
C ALA A 389 -3.40 16.60 -7.05
N SER A 390 -3.39 15.87 -5.94
CA SER A 390 -3.57 16.43 -4.59
C SER A 390 -2.50 17.45 -4.22
N ASN A 391 -1.22 17.16 -4.48
CA ASN A 391 -0.14 18.09 -4.20
C ASN A 391 -0.27 19.37 -5.05
N LEU A 392 -0.55 19.23 -6.35
CA LEU A 392 -0.75 20.39 -7.23
C LEU A 392 -1.98 21.23 -6.84
N TYR A 393 -3.04 20.61 -6.32
CA TYR A 393 -4.24 21.32 -5.85
C TYR A 393 -4.00 22.16 -4.58
N THR A 394 -2.89 21.98 -3.88
CA THR A 394 -2.46 22.90 -2.82
C THR A 394 -1.82 24.19 -3.36
N VAL A 395 -1.50 24.23 -4.66
CA VAL A 395 -0.89 25.41 -5.31
C VAL A 395 -2.00 26.40 -5.69
N PRO A 396 -1.88 27.68 -5.27
CA PRO A 396 -2.87 28.70 -5.63
C PRO A 396 -3.07 28.85 -7.15
N GLY A 397 -4.30 28.88 -7.57
CA GLY A 397 -4.69 29.08 -8.98
C GLY A 397 -4.71 27.79 -9.82
N ILE A 398 -4.23 26.66 -9.33
CA ILE A 398 -4.33 25.38 -10.04
C ILE A 398 -5.77 24.84 -10.00
N PRO A 399 -6.45 24.75 -8.83
CA PRO A 399 -7.82 24.23 -8.78
C PRO A 399 -8.81 25.00 -9.65
N GLU A 400 -8.57 26.29 -9.85
CA GLU A 400 -9.43 27.19 -10.65
C GLU A 400 -9.17 27.07 -12.16
N ARG A 401 -8.04 26.49 -12.58
CA ARG A 401 -7.60 26.44 -13.98
C ARG A 401 -7.61 25.06 -14.60
N VAL A 402 -7.33 24.04 -13.79
CA VAL A 402 -7.14 22.66 -14.28
C VAL A 402 -7.97 21.71 -13.43
N GLU A 403 -8.81 20.92 -14.09
CA GLU A 403 -9.59 19.87 -13.42
C GLU A 403 -8.68 18.79 -12.83
N TYR A 404 -8.99 18.35 -11.61
CA TYR A 404 -8.25 17.29 -10.90
C TYR A 404 -8.09 16.04 -11.76
N ARG A 405 -9.18 15.58 -12.42
CA ARG A 405 -9.17 14.39 -13.27
C ARG A 405 -8.23 14.49 -14.45
N LYS A 406 -8.03 15.69 -15.05
CA LYS A 406 -7.07 15.87 -16.15
C LYS A 406 -5.65 15.66 -15.67
N ILE A 407 -5.29 16.23 -14.51
CA ILE A 407 -3.98 16.00 -13.90
C ILE A 407 -3.78 14.50 -13.64
N TYR A 408 -4.77 13.86 -13.01
CA TYR A 408 -4.73 12.44 -12.69
C TYR A 408 -4.43 11.58 -13.92
N TYR A 409 -5.18 11.70 -15.01
CA TYR A 409 -5.00 10.85 -16.19
C TYR A 409 -3.72 11.16 -16.98
N TRP A 410 -3.26 12.40 -16.99
CA TRP A 410 -1.93 12.73 -17.51
C TRP A 410 -0.83 12.04 -16.71
N VAL A 411 -0.92 12.03 -15.40
CA VAL A 411 0.05 11.38 -14.52
C VAL A 411 0.01 9.87 -14.69
N VAL A 412 -1.18 9.27 -14.73
CA VAL A 412 -1.35 7.83 -15.02
C VAL A 412 -0.65 7.46 -16.34
N THR A 413 -0.83 8.26 -17.39
CA THR A 413 -0.17 8.03 -18.69
C THR A 413 1.35 8.18 -18.59
N ILE A 414 1.86 9.20 -17.90
CA ILE A 414 3.30 9.42 -17.71
C ILE A 414 3.92 8.23 -16.95
N PHE A 415 3.30 7.78 -15.84
CA PHE A 415 3.82 6.65 -15.08
C PHE A 415 3.64 5.29 -15.78
N THR A 416 2.68 5.17 -16.70
CA THR A 416 2.63 4.03 -17.63
C THR A 416 3.90 3.97 -18.49
N VAL A 417 4.30 5.10 -19.08
CA VAL A 417 5.53 5.18 -19.88
C VAL A 417 6.77 4.93 -19.02
N ILE A 418 6.84 5.52 -17.83
CA ILE A 418 7.94 5.26 -16.88
C ILE A 418 8.00 3.77 -16.52
N GLY A 419 6.86 3.13 -16.27
CA GLY A 419 6.77 1.69 -16.00
C GLY A 419 7.34 0.85 -17.15
N MET A 420 7.00 1.17 -18.40
CA MET A 420 7.56 0.51 -19.59
C MET A 420 9.08 0.68 -19.67
N ILE A 421 9.60 1.88 -19.41
CA ILE A 421 11.05 2.13 -19.41
C ILE A 421 11.75 1.33 -18.31
N THR A 422 11.22 1.35 -17.08
CA THR A 422 11.87 0.70 -15.94
C THR A 422 11.92 -0.82 -16.05
N VAL A 423 10.93 -1.44 -16.69
CA VAL A 423 10.95 -2.88 -17.00
C VAL A 423 12.15 -3.27 -17.86
N LEU A 424 12.69 -2.34 -18.67
CA LEU A 424 13.86 -2.59 -19.54
C LEU A 424 15.20 -2.41 -18.82
N LEU A 425 15.23 -1.68 -17.69
CA LEU A 425 16.48 -1.22 -17.07
C LEU A 425 17.12 -2.28 -16.15
N GLU A 426 16.34 -3.02 -15.37
CA GLU A 426 16.88 -3.88 -14.33
C GLU A 426 15.98 -5.12 -14.07
N GLN A 427 16.52 -6.07 -13.31
CA GLN A 427 15.79 -7.27 -12.89
C GLN A 427 14.63 -6.91 -11.95
N PRO A 428 13.49 -7.62 -12.05
CA PRO A 428 12.29 -7.31 -11.28
C PRO A 428 12.53 -7.21 -9.76
N GLY A 429 13.27 -8.14 -9.18
CA GLY A 429 13.52 -8.18 -7.74
C GLY A 429 14.32 -6.99 -7.22
N VAL A 430 15.28 -6.48 -7.99
CA VAL A 430 16.07 -5.28 -7.63
C VAL A 430 15.17 -4.05 -7.56
N LEU A 431 14.31 -3.86 -8.56
CA LEU A 431 13.36 -2.73 -8.59
C LEU A 431 12.43 -2.74 -7.38
N VAL A 432 11.91 -3.91 -7.01
CA VAL A 432 11.03 -4.05 -5.85
C VAL A 432 11.78 -3.79 -4.52
N LEU A 433 13.03 -4.23 -4.37
CA LEU A 433 13.83 -3.93 -3.18
C LEU A 433 14.13 -2.43 -3.05
N LEU A 434 14.41 -1.73 -4.15
CA LEU A 434 14.59 -0.28 -4.14
C LEU A 434 13.33 0.45 -3.63
N THR A 435 12.15 -0.01 -4.06
CA THR A 435 10.90 0.55 -3.52
C THR A 435 10.76 0.26 -2.03
N GLY A 436 11.09 -0.94 -1.56
CA GLY A 436 10.96 -1.36 -0.16
C GLY A 436 11.81 -0.55 0.80
N VAL A 437 13.10 -0.37 0.49
CA VAL A 437 14.03 0.42 1.29
C VAL A 437 13.59 1.89 1.36
N THR A 438 13.20 2.48 0.21
CA THR A 438 12.73 3.87 0.16
C THR A 438 11.41 4.05 0.93
N ASN A 439 10.51 3.08 0.85
CA ASN A 439 9.25 3.08 1.58
C ASN A 439 9.46 3.01 3.09
N MET A 440 10.46 2.26 3.56
CA MET A 440 10.77 2.23 4.99
C MET A 440 11.24 3.60 5.50
N LEU A 441 12.08 4.31 4.76
CA LEU A 441 12.49 5.67 5.10
C LEU A 441 11.28 6.63 5.16
N ILE A 442 10.38 6.56 4.18
CA ILE A 442 9.15 7.36 4.15
C ILE A 442 8.31 7.07 5.40
N MET A 443 8.19 5.79 5.78
CA MET A 443 7.41 5.35 6.94
C MET A 443 7.97 5.90 8.26
N VAL A 444 9.29 5.91 8.43
CA VAL A 444 9.95 6.54 9.57
C VAL A 444 9.55 8.01 9.68
N ILE A 445 9.64 8.75 8.57
CA ILE A 445 9.43 10.21 8.58
C ILE A 445 7.97 10.56 8.89
N PHE A 446 7.00 9.99 8.17
CA PHE A 446 5.61 10.42 8.33
C PHE A 446 5.00 9.95 9.66
N THR A 447 5.44 8.81 10.22
CA THR A 447 4.91 8.32 11.49
C THR A 447 5.19 9.31 12.62
N TRP A 448 6.37 9.93 12.66
CA TRP A 448 6.66 11.01 13.60
C TRP A 448 5.81 12.25 13.37
N VAL A 449 5.56 12.61 12.12
CA VAL A 449 4.78 13.81 11.81
C VAL A 449 3.30 13.66 12.17
N PHE A 450 2.75 12.45 12.15
CA PHE A 450 1.36 12.20 12.58
C PHE A 450 1.08 12.62 14.03
N PHE A 451 2.07 12.59 14.93
CA PHE A 451 1.90 13.14 16.27
C PHE A 451 1.53 14.62 16.22
N TYR A 452 2.27 15.39 15.42
CA TYR A 452 1.95 16.80 15.31
C TYR A 452 0.67 17.04 14.51
N GLN A 453 0.52 16.36 13.37
CA GLN A 453 -0.63 16.56 12.47
C GLN A 453 -1.96 16.24 13.16
N ASN A 454 -2.11 15.06 13.77
CA ASN A 454 -3.41 14.57 14.23
C ASN A 454 -3.69 14.87 15.71
N PHE A 455 -2.66 15.02 16.55
CA PHE A 455 -2.86 15.32 17.97
C PHE A 455 -2.78 16.82 18.30
N VAL A 456 -2.09 17.62 17.48
CA VAL A 456 -1.89 19.04 17.75
C VAL A 456 -2.54 19.91 16.69
N LEU A 457 -2.20 19.70 15.40
CA LEU A 457 -2.63 20.60 14.34
C LEU A 457 -4.11 20.40 14.00
N LEU A 458 -4.56 19.20 13.70
CA LEU A 458 -5.94 18.91 13.32
C LEU A 458 -6.93 19.38 14.40
N PRO A 459 -6.77 19.07 15.69
CA PRO A 459 -7.66 19.58 16.74
C PRO A 459 -7.66 21.11 16.88
N LYS A 460 -6.60 21.77 16.47
CA LYS A 460 -6.48 23.24 16.53
C LYS A 460 -7.16 23.95 15.35
N ILE A 461 -7.11 23.34 14.15
CA ILE A 461 -7.64 23.99 12.93
C ILE A 461 -9.06 23.54 12.58
N HIS A 462 -9.52 22.39 13.11
CA HIS A 462 -10.84 21.82 12.85
C HIS A 462 -11.88 22.37 13.83
N PRO A 463 -13.06 22.84 13.38
CA PRO A 463 -14.10 23.38 14.28
C PRO A 463 -14.57 22.42 15.35
N ALA A 464 -14.63 21.10 15.04
CA ALA A 464 -14.91 20.04 15.98
C ALA A 464 -13.64 19.37 16.56
N GLY A 465 -12.58 20.13 16.79
CA GLY A 465 -11.27 19.61 17.13
C GLY A 465 -11.20 18.65 18.29
N LYS A 466 -12.03 18.84 19.34
CA LYS A 466 -12.13 17.91 20.48
C LYS A 466 -12.72 16.57 20.08
N ILE A 467 -13.63 16.53 19.08
CA ILE A 467 -14.31 15.31 18.61
C ILE A 467 -13.37 14.48 17.72
N VAL A 468 -12.62 15.14 16.83
CA VAL A 468 -11.74 14.46 15.86
C VAL A 468 -10.38 14.07 16.43
N ARG A 469 -10.04 14.53 17.63
CA ARG A 469 -8.75 14.23 18.29
C ARG A 469 -8.63 12.73 18.58
N PRO A 470 -7.48 12.09 18.26
CA PRO A 470 -7.22 10.69 18.61
C PRO A 470 -7.20 10.45 20.12
N SER A 471 -7.51 9.21 20.53
CA SER A 471 -7.38 8.79 21.93
C SER A 471 -5.92 8.59 22.33
N TRP A 472 -5.64 8.55 23.63
CA TRP A 472 -4.30 8.30 24.16
C TRP A 472 -3.76 6.90 23.84
N ILE A 473 -4.65 5.91 23.65
CA ILE A 473 -4.27 4.55 23.22
C ILE A 473 -3.61 4.62 21.86
N VAL A 474 -4.23 5.33 20.91
CA VAL A 474 -3.67 5.53 19.55
C VAL A 474 -2.32 6.22 19.62
N LEU A 475 -2.15 7.20 20.51
CA LEU A 475 -0.88 7.89 20.72
C LEU A 475 0.23 6.93 21.13
N ILE A 476 -0.02 6.03 22.08
CA ILE A 476 0.97 5.06 22.55
C ILE A 476 1.39 4.12 21.42
N PHE A 477 0.43 3.51 20.72
CA PHE A 477 0.77 2.56 19.67
C PHE A 477 1.41 3.22 18.46
N LEU A 478 1.03 4.45 18.14
CA LEU A 478 1.71 5.23 17.10
C LEU A 478 3.15 5.55 17.51
N LEU A 479 3.40 5.86 18.80
CA LEU A 479 4.75 6.07 19.34
C LEU A 479 5.61 4.80 19.23
N ILE A 480 5.05 3.66 19.61
CA ILE A 480 5.71 2.35 19.44
C ILE A 480 6.07 2.13 17.98
N SER A 481 5.14 2.40 17.04
CA SER A 481 5.39 2.29 15.60
C SER A 481 6.54 3.19 15.15
N ALA A 482 6.55 4.47 15.55
CA ALA A 482 7.57 5.43 15.17
C ALA A 482 8.96 5.04 15.69
N ILE A 483 9.06 4.63 16.95
CA ILE A 483 10.32 4.18 17.57
C ILE A 483 10.81 2.92 16.88
N PHE A 484 9.93 1.93 16.66
CA PHE A 484 10.32 0.66 16.06
C PHE A 484 10.80 0.82 14.62
N PHE A 485 10.10 1.58 13.77
CA PHE A 485 10.55 1.83 12.39
C PHE A 485 11.86 2.61 12.34
N THR A 486 12.02 3.60 13.24
CA THR A 486 13.29 4.34 13.36
C THR A 486 14.44 3.42 13.75
N TYR A 487 14.22 2.54 14.75
CA TYR A 487 15.22 1.57 15.17
C TYR A 487 15.57 0.57 14.08
N SER A 488 14.55 0.03 13.38
CA SER A 488 14.74 -0.92 12.28
C SER A 488 15.56 -0.30 11.14
N PHE A 489 15.27 0.97 10.81
CA PHE A 489 16.03 1.67 9.77
C PHE A 489 17.44 2.03 10.22
N ALA A 490 17.65 2.37 11.49
CA ALA A 490 18.99 2.57 12.06
C ALA A 490 19.81 1.28 12.03
N LEU A 491 19.22 0.15 12.41
CA LEU A 491 19.84 -1.18 12.29
C LEU A 491 20.21 -1.51 10.83
N TYR A 492 19.32 -1.16 9.88
CA TYR A 492 19.62 -1.33 8.46
C TYR A 492 20.86 -0.54 8.04
N LEU A 493 20.99 0.72 8.46
CA LEU A 493 22.15 1.54 8.14
C LEU A 493 23.44 0.99 8.78
N ASP A 494 23.37 0.57 10.05
CA ASP A 494 24.53 0.05 10.79
C ASP A 494 25.09 -1.24 10.19
N VAL A 495 24.22 -2.14 9.70
CA VAL A 495 24.65 -3.42 9.12
C VAL A 495 25.07 -3.29 7.66
N THR A 496 24.54 -2.28 6.93
CA THR A 496 24.77 -2.12 5.48
C THR A 496 26.00 -1.27 5.19
N PHE A 497 26.29 -0.28 6.02
CA PHE A 497 27.36 0.71 5.84
C PHE A 497 28.35 0.71 7.00
#